data_ab365c3a6679fa3378a5a4d01fd59b3e
#
_entry.id   ab365c3a6679fa3378a5a4d01fd59b3e
#
_cell.length_a   1.000
_cell.length_b   1.000
_cell.length_c   1.000
_cell.angle_alpha   90.00
_cell.angle_beta   90.00
_cell.angle_gamma   90.00
#
_symmetry.space_group_name_H-M   'P 1'
#
loop_
_entity.id
_entity.type
_entity.pdbx_description
1 polymer ?
#
loop_
_entity_poly.entity_id
_entity_poly.type
_entity_poly.pdbx_seq_one_letter_code
_entity_poly.pdbx_strand_id
1 'polypeptide(L)'
;SLGLVGSEMCIRDRSDIAVISLGGSVVSTSIKIAGDDFDEAIVRYMRKKHNLLIGERTAEDIKIKIGTCYPLAQPETIEVRGRNLVTGLPRTITVSSEETEEALREATLQIVEAVHSVLEKTPPELAADVADRGIVLTGGGSLLRGLEELIEEKTGINTMTAEQPMTCVAIGTGKYVEFLAGKRDEEF
;
A
#
# COMPACT_ATOMS: atom_id res chain seq x y z
N SER A 1 12.99 27.96 -10.79
CA SER A 1 12.57 27.68 -9.43
C SER A 1 11.22 26.95 -9.49
N LEU A 2 11.25 25.66 -9.68
CA LEU A 2 10.07 24.80 -9.49
C LEU A 2 9.95 24.58 -7.99
N GLY A 3 9.06 25.33 -7.35
CA GLY A 3 8.70 25.11 -5.97
C GLY A 3 8.01 23.76 -5.81
N LEU A 4 8.64 22.85 -5.12
CA LEU A 4 8.05 21.62 -4.59
C LEU A 4 7.07 21.97 -3.46
N VAL A 5 5.99 22.66 -3.79
CA VAL A 5 4.86 22.89 -2.89
C VAL A 5 3.83 21.80 -3.23
N GLY A 6 3.78 20.77 -2.45
CA GLY A 6 2.80 19.69 -2.61
C GLY A 6 3.36 18.26 -2.62
N SER A 7 4.68 18.07 -2.56
CA SER A 7 5.27 16.73 -2.61
C SER A 7 5.03 15.90 -1.34
N GLU A 8 4.87 16.52 -0.18
CA GLU A 8 4.60 15.77 1.05
C GLU A 8 3.19 15.18 1.11
N MET A 9 2.20 15.83 0.52
CA MET A 9 0.84 15.29 0.44
C MET A 9 0.70 14.18 -0.60
N CYS A 10 1.52 14.17 -1.65
CA CYS A 10 1.38 13.19 -2.74
C CYS A 10 1.99 11.82 -2.47
N ILE A 11 2.93 11.69 -1.54
CA ILE A 11 3.67 10.44 -1.32
C ILE A 11 2.94 9.47 -0.37
N ARG A 12 2.04 9.98 0.49
CA ARG A 12 1.32 9.18 1.50
C ARG A 12 -0.12 8.85 1.13
N ASP A 13 -0.69 9.54 0.15
CA ASP A 13 -2.11 9.49 -0.19
C ASP A 13 -2.41 8.77 -1.51
N ARG A 14 -1.41 8.18 -2.18
CA ARG A 14 -1.57 7.57 -3.50
C ARG A 14 -0.83 6.26 -3.65
N SER A 15 -1.41 5.40 -4.48
CA SER A 15 -0.72 4.26 -5.08
C SER A 15 -0.62 4.48 -6.58
N ASP A 16 0.60 4.49 -7.09
CA ASP A 16 0.91 4.59 -8.50
C ASP A 16 1.23 3.20 -9.04
N ILE A 17 0.55 2.82 -10.10
CA ILE A 17 0.70 1.53 -10.75
C ILE A 17 1.13 1.78 -12.19
N ALA A 18 2.24 1.18 -12.62
CA ALA A 18 2.76 1.39 -13.95
C ALA A 18 3.37 0.11 -14.55
N VAL A 19 3.21 -0.05 -15.85
CA VAL A 19 3.98 -0.99 -16.67
C VAL A 19 5.12 -0.22 -17.31
N ILE A 20 6.35 -0.64 -17.05
CA ILE A 20 7.57 -0.01 -17.52
C ILE A 20 8.25 -0.95 -18.52
N SER A 21 8.61 -0.43 -19.68
CA SER A 21 9.38 -1.14 -20.70
C SER A 21 10.43 -0.22 -21.31
N LEU A 22 11.65 -0.73 -21.51
CA LEU A 22 12.77 0.00 -22.11
C LEU A 22 13.02 1.38 -21.46
N GLY A 23 12.90 1.47 -20.13
CA GLY A 23 13.12 2.69 -19.38
C GLY A 23 12.00 3.73 -19.47
N GLY A 24 10.85 3.40 -20.06
CA GLY A 24 9.68 4.27 -20.18
C GLY A 24 8.40 3.66 -19.61
N SER A 25 7.49 4.50 -19.10
CA SER A 25 6.16 4.09 -18.70
C SER A 25 5.28 3.90 -19.93
N VAL A 26 4.72 2.70 -20.09
CA VAL A 26 3.81 2.35 -21.20
C VAL A 26 2.36 2.59 -20.81
N VAL A 27 1.96 2.09 -19.65
CA VAL A 27 0.65 2.29 -19.06
C VAL A 27 0.86 2.65 -17.60
N SER A 28 0.14 3.66 -17.13
CA SER A 28 0.18 4.02 -15.70
C SER A 28 -1.18 4.50 -15.22
N THR A 29 -1.44 4.28 -13.95
CA THR A 29 -2.61 4.81 -13.26
C THR A 29 -2.23 5.21 -11.83
N SER A 30 -2.90 6.23 -11.31
CA SER A 30 -2.73 6.69 -9.94
C SER A 30 -4.08 6.67 -9.25
N ILE A 31 -4.13 6.05 -8.08
CA ILE A 31 -5.34 6.01 -7.24
C ILE A 31 -5.06 6.68 -5.90
N LYS A 32 -6.07 7.34 -5.35
CA LYS A 32 -6.00 7.95 -4.02
C LYS A 32 -6.31 6.92 -2.95
N ILE A 33 -5.43 5.97 -2.79
CA ILE A 33 -5.48 4.96 -1.74
C ILE A 33 -4.05 4.63 -1.36
N ALA A 34 -3.70 4.87 -0.11
CA ALA A 34 -2.38 4.59 0.43
C ALA A 34 -2.40 4.34 1.94
N GLY A 35 -1.28 4.52 2.60
CA GLY A 35 -1.10 4.24 4.02
C GLY A 35 -2.09 4.97 4.94
N ASP A 36 -2.40 6.22 4.62
CA ASP A 36 -3.32 7.05 5.42
C ASP A 36 -4.77 6.54 5.30
N ASP A 37 -5.18 6.03 4.11
CA ASP A 37 -6.51 5.43 3.91
C ASP A 37 -6.66 4.12 4.70
N PHE A 38 -5.58 3.36 4.86
CA PHE A 38 -5.58 2.17 5.72
C PHE A 38 -5.78 2.54 7.19
N ASP A 39 -5.11 3.59 7.66
CA ASP A 39 -5.26 4.08 9.03
C ASP A 39 -6.69 4.59 9.26
N GLU A 40 -7.25 5.35 8.33
CA GLU A 40 -8.63 5.81 8.39
C GLU A 40 -9.65 4.65 8.37
N ALA A 41 -9.39 3.62 7.56
CA ALA A 41 -10.23 2.43 7.52
C ALA A 41 -10.26 1.70 8.87
N ILE A 42 -9.11 1.57 9.53
CA ILE A 42 -9.01 1.01 10.89
C ILE A 42 -9.77 1.90 11.88
N VAL A 43 -9.60 3.22 11.86
CA VAL A 43 -10.33 4.15 12.73
C VAL A 43 -11.85 4.02 12.54
N ARG A 44 -12.32 3.96 11.28
CA ARG A 44 -13.75 3.76 10.96
C ARG A 44 -14.28 2.44 11.49
N TYR A 45 -13.52 1.37 11.32
CA TYR A 45 -13.87 0.05 11.79
C TYR A 45 -14.01 0.00 13.32
N MET A 46 -13.01 0.53 14.04
CA MET A 46 -13.02 0.60 15.50
C MET A 46 -14.21 1.41 16.03
N ARG A 47 -14.55 2.49 15.35
CA ARG A 47 -15.73 3.30 15.68
C ARG A 47 -17.02 2.51 15.46
N LYS A 48 -17.15 1.82 14.33
CA LYS A 48 -18.39 1.12 13.93
C LYS A 48 -18.63 -0.14 14.74
N LYS A 49 -17.60 -0.95 14.95
CA LYS A 49 -17.72 -2.27 15.57
C LYS A 49 -17.60 -2.24 17.09
N HIS A 50 -16.69 -1.42 17.61
CA HIS A 50 -16.37 -1.38 19.04
C HIS A 50 -16.88 -0.13 19.76
N ASN A 51 -17.49 0.83 19.04
CA ASN A 51 -17.83 2.16 19.57
C ASN A 51 -16.63 2.83 20.25
N LEU A 52 -15.44 2.61 19.73
CA LEU A 52 -14.17 3.11 20.26
C LEU A 52 -13.57 4.14 19.33
N LEU A 53 -13.30 5.33 19.84
CA LEU A 53 -12.54 6.35 19.11
C LEU A 53 -11.07 6.20 19.44
N ILE A 54 -10.27 5.94 18.42
CA ILE A 54 -8.81 5.90 18.45
C ILE A 54 -8.22 7.04 17.60
N GLY A 55 -6.97 7.43 17.90
CA GLY A 55 -6.24 8.39 17.08
C GLY A 55 -5.54 7.71 15.89
N GLU A 56 -5.14 8.51 14.89
CA GLU A 56 -4.43 8.05 13.70
C GLU A 56 -3.15 7.29 14.04
N ARG A 57 -2.36 7.81 14.98
CA ARG A 57 -1.14 7.13 15.46
C ARG A 57 -1.42 5.74 16.03
N THR A 58 -2.54 5.57 16.74
CA THR A 58 -2.93 4.28 17.28
C THR A 58 -3.36 3.33 16.15
N ALA A 59 -4.03 3.85 15.11
CA ALA A 59 -4.40 3.07 13.94
C ALA A 59 -3.15 2.64 13.15
N GLU A 60 -2.17 3.51 12.99
CA GLU A 60 -0.88 3.19 12.39
C GLU A 60 -0.14 2.11 13.19
N ASP A 61 -0.12 2.20 14.53
CA ASP A 61 0.47 1.16 15.39
C ASP A 61 -0.23 -0.20 15.22
N ILE A 62 -1.56 -0.22 15.08
CA ILE A 62 -2.33 -1.44 14.81
C ILE A 62 -1.95 -2.00 13.43
N LYS A 63 -1.94 -1.16 12.40
CA LYS A 63 -1.55 -1.53 11.04
C LYS A 63 -0.17 -2.16 10.99
N ILE A 64 0.83 -1.55 11.63
CA ILE A 64 2.21 -2.03 11.60
C ILE A 64 2.35 -3.36 12.37
N LYS A 65 1.67 -3.52 13.50
CA LYS A 65 1.85 -4.69 14.38
C LYS A 65 1.06 -5.90 13.93
N ILE A 66 -0.22 -5.72 13.65
CA ILE A 66 -1.15 -6.83 13.35
C ILE A 66 -1.94 -6.63 12.04
N GLY A 67 -1.69 -5.52 11.31
CA GLY A 67 -2.37 -5.24 10.04
C GLY A 67 -2.08 -6.33 9.02
N THR A 68 -3.14 -6.87 8.43
CA THR A 68 -3.07 -7.84 7.34
C THR A 68 -4.23 -7.62 6.38
N CYS A 69 -4.03 -7.94 5.12
CA CYS A 69 -5.09 -7.98 4.11
C CYS A 69 -5.34 -9.40 3.56
N TYR A 70 -4.68 -10.39 4.15
CA TYR A 70 -4.83 -11.80 3.80
C TYR A 70 -4.94 -12.64 5.10
N PRO A 71 -5.74 -13.72 5.12
CA PRO A 71 -5.91 -14.55 6.31
C PRO A 71 -4.58 -15.09 6.83
N LEU A 72 -4.29 -14.88 8.11
CA LEU A 72 -3.12 -15.45 8.77
C LEU A 72 -3.43 -16.85 9.30
N ALA A 73 -2.42 -17.75 9.26
CA ALA A 73 -2.54 -19.09 9.82
C ALA A 73 -2.78 -19.09 11.33
N GLN A 74 -2.29 -18.08 12.04
CA GLN A 74 -2.52 -17.85 13.46
C GLN A 74 -2.93 -16.39 13.67
N PRO A 75 -4.11 -16.11 14.25
CA PRO A 75 -4.54 -14.77 14.56
C PRO A 75 -3.63 -14.11 15.59
N GLU A 76 -3.13 -12.93 15.28
CA GLU A 76 -2.40 -12.08 16.22
C GLU A 76 -3.37 -11.12 16.90
N THR A 77 -3.07 -10.70 18.12
CA THR A 77 -3.90 -9.77 18.87
C THR A 77 -3.08 -8.68 19.53
N ILE A 78 -3.70 -7.50 19.68
CA ILE A 78 -3.10 -6.35 20.34
C ILE A 78 -4.11 -5.66 21.25
N GLU A 79 -3.65 -5.17 22.41
CA GLU A 79 -4.47 -4.30 23.25
C GLU A 79 -4.43 -2.86 22.75
N VAL A 80 -5.62 -2.29 22.57
CA VAL A 80 -5.81 -0.93 22.05
C VAL A 80 -6.59 -0.11 23.06
N ARG A 81 -6.10 1.09 23.35
CA ARG A 81 -6.77 2.08 24.19
C ARG A 81 -7.42 3.17 23.37
N GLY A 82 -8.65 3.49 23.70
CA GLY A 82 -9.37 4.58 23.07
C GLY A 82 -10.46 5.14 23.99
N ARG A 83 -11.22 6.09 23.48
CA ARG A 83 -12.38 6.65 24.16
C ARG A 83 -13.65 5.94 23.71
N ASN A 84 -14.38 5.38 24.66
CA ASN A 84 -15.70 4.80 24.38
C ASN A 84 -16.67 5.93 23.97
N LEU A 85 -17.31 5.79 22.84
CA LEU A 85 -18.22 6.82 22.30
C LEU A 85 -19.57 6.87 23.02
N VAL A 86 -19.95 5.80 23.74
CA VAL A 86 -21.20 5.75 24.49
C VAL A 86 -21.04 6.38 25.86
N THR A 87 -19.96 6.06 26.57
CA THR A 87 -19.75 6.51 27.97
C THR A 87 -18.83 7.71 28.08
N GLY A 88 -18.07 8.04 27.01
CA GLY A 88 -17.04 9.08 27.00
C GLY A 88 -15.76 8.73 27.76
N LEU A 89 -15.70 7.56 28.41
CA LEU A 89 -14.60 7.14 29.28
C LEU A 89 -13.51 6.38 28.48
N PRO A 90 -12.27 6.38 28.97
CA PRO A 90 -11.22 5.53 28.42
C PRO A 90 -11.61 4.05 28.53
N ARG A 91 -11.37 3.31 27.45
CA ARG A 91 -11.59 1.86 27.38
C ARG A 91 -10.43 1.19 26.66
N THR A 92 -10.03 0.02 27.17
CA THR A 92 -9.07 -0.88 26.51
C THR A 92 -9.84 -2.06 25.94
N ILE A 93 -9.51 -2.45 24.72
CA ILE A 93 -10.05 -3.64 24.06
C ILE A 93 -8.91 -4.43 23.42
N THR A 94 -9.15 -5.71 23.17
CA THR A 94 -8.25 -6.56 22.37
C THR A 94 -8.77 -6.59 20.94
N VAL A 95 -7.91 -6.36 19.98
CA VAL A 95 -8.20 -6.36 18.52
C VAL A 95 -7.41 -7.49 17.89
N SER A 96 -8.01 -8.22 16.96
CA SER A 96 -7.36 -9.32 16.24
C SER A 96 -6.94 -8.91 14.82
N SER A 97 -6.01 -9.66 14.23
CA SER A 97 -5.60 -9.51 12.83
C SER A 97 -6.75 -9.79 11.85
N GLU A 98 -7.71 -10.66 12.19
CA GLU A 98 -8.93 -10.90 11.40
C GLU A 98 -9.79 -9.63 11.29
N GLU A 99 -9.86 -8.86 12.38
CA GLU A 99 -10.59 -7.58 12.40
C GLU A 99 -9.88 -6.52 11.55
N THR A 100 -8.55 -6.54 11.50
CA THR A 100 -7.79 -5.63 10.62
C THR A 100 -7.94 -6.02 9.16
N GLU A 101 -7.98 -7.32 8.82
CA GLU A 101 -8.28 -7.80 7.48
C GLU A 101 -9.65 -7.30 7.01
N GLU A 102 -10.69 -7.46 7.87
CA GLU A 102 -12.04 -6.98 7.56
C GLU A 102 -12.06 -5.46 7.35
N ALA A 103 -11.32 -4.71 8.17
CA ALA A 103 -11.25 -3.25 8.07
C ALA A 103 -10.57 -2.78 6.79
N LEU A 104 -9.51 -3.45 6.34
CA LEU A 104 -8.69 -3.07 5.20
C LEU A 104 -9.20 -3.59 3.86
N ARG A 105 -10.13 -4.53 3.85
CA ARG A 105 -10.60 -5.24 2.66
C ARG A 105 -11.06 -4.31 1.54
N GLU A 106 -11.82 -3.27 1.85
CA GLU A 106 -12.33 -2.34 0.84
C GLU A 106 -11.18 -1.58 0.14
N ALA A 107 -10.23 -1.07 0.92
CA ALA A 107 -9.11 -0.31 0.39
C ALA A 107 -8.14 -1.18 -0.42
N THR A 108 -7.86 -2.39 0.05
CA THR A 108 -6.98 -3.33 -0.66
C THR A 108 -7.59 -3.86 -1.95
N LEU A 109 -8.90 -4.13 -1.98
CA LEU A 109 -9.59 -4.52 -3.21
C LEU A 109 -9.55 -3.42 -4.28
N GLN A 110 -9.65 -2.16 -3.92
CA GLN A 110 -9.52 -1.06 -4.88
C GLN A 110 -8.10 -0.98 -5.48
N ILE A 111 -7.06 -1.32 -4.71
CA ILE A 111 -5.69 -1.46 -5.24
C ILE A 111 -5.63 -2.60 -6.26
N VAL A 112 -6.19 -3.74 -5.93
CA VAL A 112 -6.24 -4.91 -6.85
C VAL A 112 -6.99 -4.56 -8.13
N GLU A 113 -8.13 -3.88 -8.05
CA GLU A 113 -8.90 -3.43 -9.22
C GLU A 113 -8.08 -2.46 -10.10
N ALA A 114 -7.30 -1.58 -9.48
CA ALA A 114 -6.43 -0.67 -10.23
C ALA A 114 -5.30 -1.43 -10.94
N VAL A 115 -4.72 -2.46 -10.30
CA VAL A 115 -3.74 -3.37 -10.95
C VAL A 115 -4.37 -4.06 -12.15
N HIS A 116 -5.57 -4.64 -12.01
CA HIS A 116 -6.30 -5.24 -13.12
C HIS A 116 -6.54 -4.26 -14.27
N SER A 117 -6.99 -3.04 -13.96
CA SER A 117 -7.22 -2.01 -14.97
C SER A 117 -5.96 -1.64 -15.77
N VAL A 118 -4.80 -1.67 -15.13
CA VAL A 118 -3.51 -1.42 -15.80
C VAL A 118 -3.13 -2.61 -16.68
N LEU A 119 -3.27 -3.85 -16.19
CA LEU A 119 -2.98 -5.06 -16.95
C LEU A 119 -3.88 -5.18 -18.18
N GLU A 120 -5.16 -4.89 -18.07
CA GLU A 120 -6.11 -4.90 -19.20
C GLU A 120 -5.75 -3.91 -20.31
N LYS A 121 -5.14 -2.77 -19.95
CA LYS A 121 -4.70 -1.74 -20.91
C LYS A 121 -3.31 -2.00 -21.47
N THR A 122 -2.61 -2.99 -20.93
CA THR A 122 -1.25 -3.34 -21.33
C THR A 122 -1.28 -4.09 -22.67
N PRO A 123 -0.41 -3.73 -23.63
CA PRO A 123 -0.29 -4.47 -24.89
C PRO A 123 0.01 -5.96 -24.64
N PRO A 124 -0.56 -6.88 -25.47
CA PRO A 124 -0.45 -8.33 -25.24
C PRO A 124 0.99 -8.85 -25.11
N GLU A 125 1.93 -8.29 -25.88
CA GLU A 125 3.33 -8.66 -25.84
C GLU A 125 3.96 -8.34 -24.48
N LEU A 126 3.65 -7.16 -23.93
CA LEU A 126 4.14 -6.75 -22.61
C LEU A 126 3.39 -7.45 -21.48
N ALA A 127 2.13 -7.81 -21.67
CA ALA A 127 1.38 -8.59 -20.70
C ALA A 127 2.00 -9.97 -20.48
N ALA A 128 2.50 -10.61 -21.54
CA ALA A 128 3.25 -11.87 -21.45
C ALA A 128 4.55 -11.67 -20.64
N ASP A 129 5.30 -10.61 -20.93
CA ASP A 129 6.53 -10.28 -20.17
C ASP A 129 6.26 -10.02 -18.69
N VAL A 130 5.14 -9.35 -18.37
CA VAL A 130 4.72 -9.09 -16.97
C VAL A 130 4.37 -10.40 -16.26
N ALA A 131 3.69 -11.33 -16.94
CA ALA A 131 3.37 -12.65 -16.37
C ALA A 131 4.64 -13.44 -16.01
N ASP A 132 5.70 -13.33 -16.82
CA ASP A 132 6.96 -14.03 -16.58
C ASP A 132 7.84 -13.32 -15.52
N ARG A 133 7.86 -12.00 -15.50
CA ARG A 133 8.73 -11.20 -14.60
C ARG A 133 8.11 -10.92 -13.24
N GLY A 134 6.80 -10.88 -13.17
CA GLY A 134 6.06 -10.57 -11.95
C GLY A 134 5.80 -9.09 -11.71
N ILE A 135 5.13 -8.81 -10.59
CA ILE A 135 4.81 -7.47 -10.09
C ILE A 135 5.74 -7.13 -8.93
N VAL A 136 6.33 -5.94 -8.94
CA VAL A 136 7.20 -5.47 -7.86
C VAL A 136 6.48 -4.37 -7.08
N LEU A 137 6.31 -4.59 -5.78
CA LEU A 137 5.72 -3.64 -4.85
C LEU A 137 6.79 -2.76 -4.22
N THR A 138 6.54 -1.46 -4.12
CA THR A 138 7.42 -0.48 -3.50
C THR A 138 6.65 0.49 -2.61
N GLY A 139 7.38 1.23 -1.78
CA GLY A 139 6.77 2.16 -0.83
C GLY A 139 6.37 1.51 0.49
N GLY A 140 6.06 2.33 1.50
CA GLY A 140 5.70 1.83 2.83
C GLY A 140 4.42 1.00 2.88
N GLY A 141 3.47 1.26 1.97
CA GLY A 141 2.23 0.49 1.85
C GLY A 141 2.44 -0.97 1.44
N SER A 142 3.53 -1.26 0.70
CA SER A 142 3.88 -2.64 0.30
C SER A 142 4.26 -3.54 1.48
N LEU A 143 4.59 -2.95 2.63
CA LEU A 143 4.90 -3.69 3.86
C LEU A 143 3.64 -4.21 4.59
N LEU A 144 2.45 -3.89 4.09
CA LEU A 144 1.21 -4.44 4.64
C LEU A 144 1.20 -5.95 4.39
N ARG A 145 1.07 -6.72 5.48
CA ARG A 145 1.12 -8.18 5.41
C ARG A 145 0.01 -8.74 4.54
N GLY A 146 0.36 -9.70 3.71
CA GLY A 146 -0.59 -10.38 2.84
C GLY A 146 -0.97 -9.63 1.57
N LEU A 147 -0.36 -8.46 1.29
CA LEU A 147 -0.63 -7.70 0.08
C LEU A 147 -0.07 -8.40 -1.17
N GLU A 148 1.11 -9.02 -1.06
CA GLU A 148 1.70 -9.84 -2.13
C GLU A 148 0.76 -10.99 -2.48
N GLU A 149 0.37 -11.78 -1.47
CA GLU A 149 -0.49 -12.94 -1.62
C GLU A 149 -1.87 -12.56 -2.17
N LEU A 150 -2.41 -11.43 -1.74
CA LEU A 150 -3.69 -10.94 -2.24
C LEU A 150 -3.63 -10.57 -3.72
N ILE A 151 -2.60 -9.84 -4.14
CA ILE A 151 -2.43 -9.44 -5.54
C ILE A 151 -2.15 -10.69 -6.39
N GLU A 152 -1.28 -11.59 -5.94
CA GLU A 152 -0.96 -12.82 -6.63
C GLU A 152 -2.19 -13.71 -6.80
N GLU A 153 -3.00 -13.90 -5.75
CA GLU A 153 -4.26 -14.67 -5.84
C GLU A 153 -5.23 -14.08 -6.86
N LYS A 154 -5.33 -12.74 -6.91
CA LYS A 154 -6.31 -12.07 -7.77
C LYS A 154 -5.85 -11.92 -9.22
N THR A 155 -4.55 -11.77 -9.45
CA THR A 155 -3.99 -11.55 -10.81
C THR A 155 -3.42 -12.82 -11.43
N GLY A 156 -3.04 -13.80 -10.62
CA GLY A 156 -2.31 -15.00 -11.07
C GLY A 156 -0.84 -14.71 -11.45
N ILE A 157 -0.33 -13.51 -11.11
CA ILE A 157 1.02 -13.07 -11.44
C ILE A 157 1.86 -13.05 -10.16
N ASN A 158 3.06 -13.64 -10.18
CA ASN A 158 3.97 -13.61 -9.05
C ASN A 158 4.24 -12.17 -8.59
N THR A 159 4.10 -11.91 -7.31
CA THR A 159 4.21 -10.57 -6.74
C THR A 159 5.25 -10.56 -5.63
N MET A 160 6.14 -9.58 -5.63
CA MET A 160 7.23 -9.47 -4.66
C MET A 160 7.41 -8.04 -4.18
N THR A 161 7.81 -7.85 -2.94
CA THR A 161 8.21 -6.55 -2.40
C THR A 161 9.70 -6.31 -2.64
N ALA A 162 10.05 -5.09 -3.04
CA ALA A 162 11.45 -4.70 -3.24
C ALA A 162 12.25 -4.78 -1.92
N GLU A 163 13.57 -5.02 -2.01
CA GLU A 163 14.44 -5.17 -0.83
C GLU A 163 14.41 -3.95 0.12
N GLN A 164 14.28 -2.75 -0.42
CA GLN A 164 14.19 -1.51 0.35
C GLN A 164 12.99 -0.67 -0.07
N PRO A 165 11.75 -1.14 0.17
CA PRO A 165 10.57 -0.55 -0.43
C PRO A 165 10.35 0.91 -0.05
N MET A 166 10.69 1.31 1.17
CA MET A 166 10.52 2.69 1.65
C MET A 166 11.45 3.71 0.98
N THR A 167 12.60 3.26 0.48
CA THR A 167 13.62 4.14 -0.12
C THR A 167 13.66 4.07 -1.65
N CYS A 168 13.01 3.09 -2.27
CA CYS A 168 13.01 2.87 -3.70
C CYS A 168 12.64 4.14 -4.50
N VAL A 169 11.60 4.85 -4.08
CA VAL A 169 11.14 6.07 -4.76
C VAL A 169 12.21 7.17 -4.71
N ALA A 170 12.81 7.38 -3.54
CA ALA A 170 13.86 8.40 -3.36
C ALA A 170 15.11 8.05 -4.19
N ILE A 171 15.54 6.79 -4.14
CA ILE A 171 16.70 6.31 -4.90
C ILE A 171 16.43 6.42 -6.41
N GLY A 172 15.26 5.95 -6.87
CA GLY A 172 14.86 6.01 -8.27
C GLY A 172 14.77 7.45 -8.80
N THR A 173 14.21 8.36 -8.00
CA THR A 173 14.16 9.78 -8.33
C THR A 173 15.55 10.39 -8.44
N GLY A 174 16.46 10.05 -7.51
CA GLY A 174 17.86 10.50 -7.56
C GLY A 174 18.56 10.03 -8.83
N LYS A 175 18.48 8.74 -9.17
CA LYS A 175 19.05 8.19 -10.42
C LYS A 175 18.46 8.84 -11.66
N TYR A 176 17.17 9.10 -11.68
CA TYR A 176 16.52 9.76 -12.80
C TYR A 176 17.00 11.20 -13.01
N VAL A 177 17.20 11.96 -11.93
CA VAL A 177 17.77 13.31 -11.97
C VAL A 177 19.22 13.29 -12.50
N GLU A 178 20.04 12.33 -12.07
CA GLU A 178 21.40 12.14 -12.55
C GLU A 178 21.43 11.81 -14.04
N PHE A 179 20.54 10.93 -14.49
CA PHE A 179 20.34 10.61 -15.90
C PHE A 179 20.00 11.85 -16.74
N LEU A 180 19.05 12.70 -16.28
CA LEU A 180 18.68 13.95 -16.93
C LEU A 180 19.83 14.97 -16.96
N ALA A 181 20.69 14.96 -15.93
CA ALA A 181 21.87 15.83 -15.87
C ALA A 181 23.04 15.35 -16.75
N GLY A 182 22.86 14.26 -17.50
CA GLY A 182 23.90 13.72 -18.41
C GLY A 182 24.98 12.92 -17.69
N LYS A 183 24.83 12.61 -16.41
CA LYS A 183 25.65 11.65 -15.69
C LYS A 183 25.12 10.25 -15.99
N ARG A 184 25.66 9.62 -17.03
CA ARG A 184 25.37 8.22 -17.34
C ARG A 184 26.20 7.35 -16.38
N ASP A 185 25.57 6.73 -15.40
CA ASP A 185 26.10 5.50 -14.86
C ASP A 185 25.77 4.37 -15.84
N GLU A 186 26.78 3.62 -16.27
CA GLU A 186 26.69 2.58 -17.30
C GLU A 186 26.02 1.28 -16.78
N GLU A 187 25.27 1.33 -15.68
CA GLU A 187 24.57 0.17 -15.10
C GLU A 187 23.04 0.37 -15.08
N PHE A 188 22.43 -0.03 -16.20
CA PHE A 188 21.00 -0.40 -16.27
C PHE A 188 20.87 -1.79 -16.90
#